data_faaf23d4c4c9e9395713e87eca4b3455
#
_entry.id   faaf23d4c4c9e9395713e87eca4b3455
#
_cell.length_a   1.000
_cell.length_b   1.000
_cell.length_c   1.000
_cell.angle_alpha   90.00
_cell.angle_beta   90.00
_cell.angle_gamma   90.00
#
_symmetry.space_group_name_H-M   'P 1'
#
loop_
_entity.id
_entity.type
_entity.pdbx_description
1 polymer ?
#
loop_
_entity_poly.entity_id
_entity_poly.type
_entity_poly.pdbx_seq_one_letter_code
_entity_poly.pdbx_strand_id
1 'polypeptide(L)'
;KPGFPRVLILTPTRELAIQIGEDSEQLTELTKIKTGVITGGVNYGSHADILTSTTDILVATPGRLLEYIENEQFDAREIEILILDEADRMLDLGFSEAINRIVAEARWRKQTMLFSATLEGSGVQRFAKEVLNEPIFLESSPSRKEKAVIHQWIHLADDANHKLKMLVNTLKQEGVERTVVFANKRETVQYLSGKLYAEELPCVWLEGKMPQDKRNKAIERFKSGEIKVLVATDVAARGLDIDDISHVVNFDMPRKVDIYIHRIGRTGRAGNKGTAISLVEAHDMGVIGKIERYTKERLQRRFIQDLRPKNKESRVVNKKAKVKLTTSQKKAKTKKQVKKKAKRAKAAK
;
A
#
# COMPACT_ATOMS: atom_id res chain seq x y z
N LYS A 1 -32.77 -17.03 18.70
CA LYS A 1 -31.82 -17.05 17.58
C LYS A 1 -30.68 -16.11 17.95
N PRO A 2 -29.39 -16.45 17.73
CA PRO A 2 -28.31 -15.48 17.85
C PRO A 2 -28.65 -14.31 16.91
N GLY A 3 -28.47 -13.09 17.40
CA GLY A 3 -28.71 -11.89 16.59
C GLY A 3 -27.56 -11.73 15.59
N PHE A 4 -27.90 -11.51 14.34
CA PHE A 4 -26.91 -11.22 13.30
C PHE A 4 -26.39 -9.78 13.44
N PRO A 5 -25.14 -9.49 13.06
CA PRO A 5 -24.60 -8.14 13.14
C PRO A 5 -25.33 -7.20 12.20
N ARG A 6 -25.56 -5.98 12.70
CA ARG A 6 -26.17 -4.89 11.93
C ARG A 6 -25.13 -4.04 11.20
N VAL A 7 -23.89 -4.05 11.68
CA VAL A 7 -22.76 -3.34 11.07
C VAL A 7 -21.70 -4.34 10.63
N LEU A 8 -21.32 -4.26 9.36
CA LEU A 8 -20.22 -5.03 8.80
C LEU A 8 -19.12 -4.09 8.32
N ILE A 9 -17.90 -4.30 8.81
CA ILE A 9 -16.71 -3.58 8.40
C ILE A 9 -15.78 -4.57 7.69
N LEU A 10 -15.53 -4.35 6.40
CA LEU A 10 -14.59 -5.15 5.62
C LEU A 10 -13.24 -4.44 5.53
N THR A 11 -12.17 -5.17 5.80
CA THR A 11 -10.79 -4.68 5.79
C THR A 11 -9.86 -5.60 5.00
N PRO A 12 -8.79 -5.08 4.38
CA PRO A 12 -7.90 -5.88 3.55
C PRO A 12 -7.01 -6.87 4.31
N THR A 13 -6.76 -6.63 5.60
CA THR A 13 -5.78 -7.39 6.38
C THR A 13 -6.33 -7.77 7.74
N ARG A 14 -5.76 -8.84 8.31
CA ARG A 14 -6.13 -9.34 9.64
C ARG A 14 -5.78 -8.33 10.73
N GLU A 15 -4.58 -7.75 10.62
CA GLU A 15 -4.07 -6.81 11.58
C GLU A 15 -4.98 -5.59 11.69
N LEU A 16 -5.44 -5.06 10.55
CA LEU A 16 -6.39 -3.95 10.54
C LEU A 16 -7.76 -4.37 11.08
N ALA A 17 -8.21 -5.60 10.77
CA ALA A 17 -9.47 -6.11 11.33
C ALA A 17 -9.42 -6.22 12.86
N ILE A 18 -8.31 -6.72 13.40
CA ILE A 18 -8.11 -6.84 14.85
C ILE A 18 -8.07 -5.44 15.48
N GLN A 19 -7.29 -4.52 14.91
CA GLN A 19 -7.20 -3.14 15.40
C GLN A 19 -8.58 -2.45 15.43
N ILE A 20 -9.32 -2.49 14.32
CA ILE A 20 -10.68 -1.89 14.28
C ILE A 20 -11.62 -2.60 15.27
N GLY A 21 -11.44 -3.91 15.48
CA GLY A 21 -12.16 -4.64 16.50
C GLY A 21 -11.88 -4.10 17.90
N GLU A 22 -10.62 -3.96 18.28
CA GLU A 22 -10.15 -3.40 19.55
C GLU A 22 -10.64 -1.96 19.75
N ASP A 23 -10.52 -1.10 18.74
CA ASP A 23 -11.02 0.28 18.78
C ASP A 23 -12.55 0.30 18.95
N SER A 24 -13.27 -0.60 18.27
CA SER A 24 -14.72 -0.72 18.38
C SER A 24 -15.14 -1.17 19.79
N GLU A 25 -14.43 -2.13 20.39
CA GLU A 25 -14.67 -2.57 21.76
C GLU A 25 -14.45 -1.44 22.76
N GLN A 26 -13.37 -0.67 22.62
CA GLN A 26 -13.10 0.50 23.48
C GLN A 26 -14.21 1.55 23.36
N LEU A 27 -14.64 1.87 22.15
CA LEU A 27 -15.72 2.86 21.92
C LEU A 27 -17.08 2.40 22.46
N THR A 28 -17.29 1.09 22.56
CA THR A 28 -18.56 0.50 23.00
C THR A 28 -18.52 -0.02 24.44
N GLU A 29 -17.43 0.17 25.17
CA GLU A 29 -17.21 -0.38 26.52
C GLU A 29 -18.34 -0.08 27.51
N LEU A 30 -18.90 1.14 27.45
CA LEU A 30 -20.01 1.57 28.30
C LEU A 30 -21.41 1.26 27.73
N THR A 31 -21.50 0.41 26.71
CA THR A 31 -22.73 0.03 26.03
C THR A 31 -22.98 -1.48 26.13
N LYS A 32 -24.10 -1.94 25.52
CA LYS A 32 -24.37 -3.37 25.34
C LYS A 32 -23.96 -3.90 23.96
N ILE A 33 -23.32 -3.06 23.15
CA ILE A 33 -22.90 -3.40 21.78
C ILE A 33 -21.73 -4.37 21.85
N LYS A 34 -21.83 -5.46 21.10
CA LYS A 34 -20.79 -6.49 21.02
C LYS A 34 -20.11 -6.46 19.67
N THR A 35 -18.80 -6.43 19.69
CA THR A 35 -17.95 -6.53 18.50
C THR A 35 -17.42 -7.94 18.31
N GLY A 36 -17.34 -8.40 17.07
CA GLY A 36 -16.70 -9.65 16.69
C GLY A 36 -15.72 -9.44 15.54
N VAL A 37 -14.66 -10.26 15.48
CA VAL A 37 -13.63 -10.16 14.44
C VAL A 37 -13.45 -11.49 13.72
N ILE A 38 -13.68 -11.53 12.39
CA ILE A 38 -13.50 -12.70 11.54
C ILE A 38 -12.37 -12.48 10.55
N THR A 39 -11.27 -13.25 10.69
CA THR A 39 -10.11 -13.14 9.82
C THR A 39 -9.68 -14.49 9.23
N GLY A 40 -9.09 -14.48 8.06
CA GLY A 40 -8.49 -15.68 7.47
C GLY A 40 -7.22 -16.14 8.19
N GLY A 41 -6.78 -17.39 7.95
CA GLY A 41 -5.51 -17.98 8.41
C GLY A 41 -5.43 -18.31 9.89
N VAL A 42 -6.55 -18.34 10.56
CA VAL A 42 -6.77 -18.99 11.85
C VAL A 42 -7.72 -20.18 11.67
N ASN A 43 -7.74 -21.10 12.63
CA ASN A 43 -8.64 -22.24 12.60
C ASN A 43 -10.11 -21.78 12.59
N TYR A 44 -10.97 -22.52 11.91
CA TYR A 44 -12.41 -22.22 11.87
C TYR A 44 -13.03 -22.16 13.26
N GLY A 45 -12.62 -23.04 14.16
CA GLY A 45 -13.09 -23.07 15.55
C GLY A 45 -12.85 -21.79 16.34
N SER A 46 -11.87 -20.97 15.95
CA SER A 46 -11.59 -19.68 16.60
C SER A 46 -12.70 -18.64 16.43
N HIS A 47 -13.62 -18.83 15.49
CA HIS A 47 -14.74 -17.93 15.25
C HIS A 47 -16.10 -18.51 15.71
N ALA A 48 -16.10 -19.71 16.32
CA ALA A 48 -17.33 -20.41 16.71
C ALA A 48 -18.21 -19.55 17.62
N ASP A 49 -17.61 -18.89 18.61
CA ASP A 49 -18.33 -18.03 19.55
C ASP A 49 -18.97 -16.82 18.86
N ILE A 50 -18.27 -16.23 17.87
CA ILE A 50 -18.77 -15.08 17.09
C ILE A 50 -19.96 -15.51 16.24
N LEU A 51 -19.90 -16.68 15.61
CA LEU A 51 -20.95 -17.21 14.75
C LEU A 51 -22.19 -17.69 15.52
N THR A 52 -22.03 -18.04 16.80
CA THR A 52 -23.12 -18.57 17.67
C THR A 52 -23.66 -17.57 18.67
N SER A 53 -22.92 -16.49 18.97
CA SER A 53 -23.35 -15.44 19.90
C SER A 53 -24.00 -14.26 19.16
N THR A 54 -24.62 -13.37 19.94
CA THR A 54 -25.13 -12.09 19.41
C THR A 54 -23.95 -11.15 19.22
N THR A 55 -23.72 -10.73 17.99
CA THR A 55 -22.71 -9.73 17.60
C THR A 55 -23.42 -8.57 16.90
N ASP A 56 -23.15 -7.32 17.28
CA ASP A 56 -23.77 -6.14 16.70
C ASP A 56 -22.88 -5.51 15.60
N ILE A 57 -21.55 -5.50 15.83
CA ILE A 57 -20.54 -5.02 14.90
C ILE A 57 -19.64 -6.19 14.52
N LEU A 58 -19.54 -6.51 13.25
CA LEU A 58 -18.61 -7.50 12.73
C LEU A 58 -17.53 -6.82 11.90
N VAL A 59 -16.28 -7.04 12.28
CA VAL A 59 -15.11 -6.65 11.48
C VAL A 59 -14.54 -7.89 10.80
N ALA A 60 -14.35 -7.86 9.49
CA ALA A 60 -13.93 -9.07 8.78
C ALA A 60 -12.97 -8.82 7.62
N THR A 61 -12.16 -9.83 7.30
CA THR A 61 -11.48 -9.92 6.00
C THR A 61 -12.39 -10.60 4.98
N PRO A 62 -12.50 -10.07 3.73
CA PRO A 62 -13.51 -10.53 2.77
C PRO A 62 -13.49 -12.03 2.48
N GLY A 63 -12.32 -12.63 2.31
CA GLY A 63 -12.21 -14.04 1.93
C GLY A 63 -12.82 -14.98 2.97
N ARG A 64 -12.48 -14.83 4.26
CA ARG A 64 -12.99 -15.69 5.32
C ARG A 64 -14.48 -15.50 5.57
N LEU A 65 -14.95 -14.25 5.49
CA LEU A 65 -16.39 -14.01 5.64
C LEU A 65 -17.19 -14.63 4.50
N LEU A 66 -16.70 -14.53 3.27
CA LEU A 66 -17.35 -15.18 2.13
C LEU A 66 -17.41 -16.69 2.28
N GLU A 67 -16.34 -17.35 2.78
CA GLU A 67 -16.35 -18.79 3.07
C GLU A 67 -17.46 -19.16 4.06
N TYR A 68 -17.71 -18.36 5.10
CA TYR A 68 -18.81 -18.60 6.04
C TYR A 68 -20.20 -18.37 5.44
N ILE A 69 -20.34 -17.38 4.54
CA ILE A 69 -21.59 -17.15 3.81
C ILE A 69 -21.87 -18.32 2.86
N GLU A 70 -20.89 -18.78 2.09
CA GLU A 70 -21.01 -19.90 1.16
C GLU A 70 -21.34 -21.23 1.84
N ASN A 71 -20.84 -21.43 3.05
CA ASN A 71 -21.13 -22.60 3.86
C ASN A 71 -22.39 -22.45 4.73
N GLU A 72 -23.22 -21.42 4.50
CA GLU A 72 -24.46 -21.13 5.24
C GLU A 72 -24.26 -20.97 6.76
N GLN A 73 -23.03 -20.65 7.19
CA GLN A 73 -22.68 -20.44 8.60
C GLN A 73 -22.85 -18.98 9.04
N PHE A 74 -23.00 -18.06 8.10
CA PHE A 74 -23.22 -16.64 8.34
C PHE A 74 -24.26 -16.08 7.37
N ASP A 75 -25.23 -15.33 7.91
CA ASP A 75 -26.25 -14.64 7.13
C ASP A 75 -26.00 -13.13 7.11
N ALA A 76 -25.75 -12.57 5.94
CA ALA A 76 -25.47 -11.16 5.77
C ALA A 76 -26.73 -10.29 5.57
N ARG A 77 -27.94 -10.87 5.54
CA ARG A 77 -29.17 -10.13 5.22
C ARG A 77 -29.54 -9.10 6.27
N GLU A 78 -29.19 -9.32 7.54
CA GLU A 78 -29.47 -8.41 8.65
C GLU A 78 -28.53 -7.20 8.71
N ILE A 79 -27.51 -7.14 7.85
CA ILE A 79 -26.57 -6.02 7.76
C ILE A 79 -27.33 -4.77 7.30
N GLU A 80 -27.30 -3.72 8.13
CA GLU A 80 -27.88 -2.41 7.84
C GLU A 80 -26.82 -1.43 7.32
N ILE A 81 -25.60 -1.50 7.84
CA ILE A 81 -24.48 -0.62 7.50
C ILE A 81 -23.30 -1.48 7.04
N LEU A 82 -22.81 -1.20 5.84
CA LEU A 82 -21.60 -1.81 5.28
C LEU A 82 -20.51 -0.74 5.15
N ILE A 83 -19.36 -1.03 5.73
CA ILE A 83 -18.16 -0.18 5.67
C ILE A 83 -17.06 -0.95 4.94
N LEU A 84 -16.51 -0.34 3.90
CA LEU A 84 -15.37 -0.86 3.13
C LEU A 84 -14.16 0.02 3.42
N ASP A 85 -13.24 -0.45 4.25
CA ASP A 85 -12.06 0.31 4.63
C ASP A 85 -10.82 -0.13 3.84
N GLU A 86 -9.96 0.83 3.48
CA GLU A 86 -8.84 0.65 2.56
C GLU A 86 -9.30 -0.07 1.25
N ALA A 87 -10.35 0.44 0.59
CA ALA A 87 -10.94 -0.21 -0.58
C ALA A 87 -9.96 -0.39 -1.75
N ASP A 88 -9.11 0.61 -2.04
CA ASP A 88 -8.03 0.52 -3.03
C ASP A 88 -7.13 -0.69 -2.75
N ARG A 89 -6.90 -0.96 -1.51
CA ARG A 89 -6.07 -2.05 -1.05
C ARG A 89 -6.75 -3.40 -1.17
N MET A 90 -8.03 -3.49 -0.84
CA MET A 90 -8.80 -4.72 -1.05
C MET A 90 -8.81 -5.10 -2.53
N LEU A 91 -8.93 -4.11 -3.43
CA LEU A 91 -8.86 -4.33 -4.88
C LEU A 91 -7.48 -4.80 -5.33
N ASP A 92 -6.40 -4.21 -4.83
CA ASP A 92 -5.02 -4.62 -5.13
C ASP A 92 -4.71 -6.06 -4.68
N LEU A 93 -5.38 -6.54 -3.63
CA LEU A 93 -5.28 -7.92 -3.12
C LEU A 93 -6.18 -8.91 -3.86
N GLY A 94 -7.01 -8.43 -4.79
CA GLY A 94 -7.89 -9.26 -5.59
C GLY A 94 -9.22 -9.62 -4.91
N PHE A 95 -9.64 -8.90 -3.86
CA PHE A 95 -10.89 -9.15 -3.15
C PHE A 95 -12.14 -8.60 -3.83
N SER A 96 -12.03 -8.03 -5.03
CA SER A 96 -13.17 -7.43 -5.75
C SER A 96 -14.36 -8.37 -5.86
N GLU A 97 -14.13 -9.62 -6.29
CA GLU A 97 -15.18 -10.62 -6.44
C GLU A 97 -15.81 -11.00 -5.09
N ALA A 98 -14.97 -11.25 -4.08
CA ALA A 98 -15.46 -11.60 -2.75
C ALA A 98 -16.33 -10.48 -2.15
N ILE A 99 -15.90 -9.23 -2.29
CA ILE A 99 -16.67 -8.09 -1.80
C ILE A 99 -18.00 -7.96 -2.55
N ASN A 100 -18.00 -8.07 -3.88
CA ASN A 100 -19.23 -7.99 -4.67
C ASN A 100 -20.25 -9.06 -4.26
N ARG A 101 -19.80 -10.27 -3.96
CA ARG A 101 -20.67 -11.35 -3.47
C ARG A 101 -21.22 -11.05 -2.08
N ILE A 102 -20.39 -10.56 -1.14
CA ILE A 102 -20.84 -10.14 0.20
C ILE A 102 -21.85 -8.99 0.09
N VAL A 103 -21.59 -8.00 -0.77
CA VAL A 103 -22.47 -6.86 -1.04
C VAL A 103 -23.83 -7.33 -1.57
N ALA A 104 -23.85 -8.34 -2.43
CA ALA A 104 -25.08 -8.94 -2.97
C ALA A 104 -25.90 -9.66 -1.89
N GLU A 105 -25.26 -10.30 -0.92
CA GLU A 105 -25.94 -10.95 0.21
C GLU A 105 -26.46 -9.92 1.23
N ALA A 106 -25.74 -8.84 1.50
CA ALA A 106 -26.16 -7.73 2.38
C ALA A 106 -27.20 -6.82 1.69
N ARG A 107 -28.23 -7.45 1.12
CA ARG A 107 -29.21 -6.80 0.22
C ARG A 107 -30.16 -5.80 0.90
N TRP A 108 -30.33 -5.87 2.22
CA TRP A 108 -31.20 -4.98 2.98
C TRP A 108 -30.45 -3.84 3.66
N ARG A 109 -29.16 -3.70 3.37
CA ARG A 109 -28.37 -2.59 3.92
C ARG A 109 -28.94 -1.24 3.50
N LYS A 110 -28.96 -0.34 4.47
CA LYS A 110 -29.47 1.03 4.32
C LYS A 110 -28.36 2.01 3.92
N GLN A 111 -27.12 1.70 4.33
CA GLN A 111 -25.98 2.58 4.11
C GLN A 111 -24.74 1.77 3.72
N THR A 112 -23.99 2.32 2.76
CA THR A 112 -22.67 1.80 2.39
C THR A 112 -21.66 2.94 2.44
N MET A 113 -20.57 2.76 3.18
CA MET A 113 -19.46 3.70 3.26
C MET A 113 -18.21 3.06 2.66
N LEU A 114 -17.45 3.84 1.89
CA LEU A 114 -16.21 3.40 1.27
C LEU A 114 -15.11 4.38 1.61
N PHE A 115 -14.08 3.89 2.28
CA PHE A 115 -12.87 4.64 2.61
C PHE A 115 -11.71 4.15 1.73
N SER A 116 -10.97 5.09 1.18
CA SER A 116 -9.81 4.82 0.35
C SER A 116 -8.83 5.98 0.38
N ALA A 117 -7.54 5.70 0.41
CA ALA A 117 -6.51 6.72 0.31
C ALA A 117 -6.40 7.30 -1.11
N THR A 118 -6.89 6.57 -2.12
CA THR A 118 -6.81 6.94 -3.54
C THR A 118 -8.14 6.73 -4.24
N LEU A 119 -8.97 7.79 -4.29
CA LEU A 119 -10.24 7.75 -5.02
C LEU A 119 -10.10 8.02 -6.53
N GLU A 120 -8.98 8.61 -6.98
CA GLU A 120 -8.76 8.97 -8.39
C GLU A 120 -8.40 7.78 -9.32
N GLY A 121 -8.07 6.62 -8.76
CA GLY A 121 -7.75 5.42 -9.53
C GLY A 121 -8.96 4.85 -10.28
N SER A 122 -8.83 4.59 -11.59
CA SER A 122 -9.94 4.05 -12.41
C SER A 122 -10.54 2.74 -11.86
N GLY A 123 -9.76 1.93 -11.15
CA GLY A 123 -10.22 0.71 -10.51
C GLY A 123 -11.14 0.98 -9.33
N VAL A 124 -10.73 1.88 -8.42
CA VAL A 124 -11.52 2.25 -7.23
C VAL A 124 -12.80 2.98 -7.64
N GLN A 125 -12.73 3.88 -8.62
CA GLN A 125 -13.93 4.58 -9.13
C GLN A 125 -14.94 3.63 -9.75
N ARG A 126 -14.49 2.63 -10.51
CA ARG A 126 -15.38 1.61 -11.07
C ARG A 126 -16.04 0.82 -9.95
N PHE A 127 -15.25 0.31 -9.03
CA PHE A 127 -15.73 -0.45 -7.89
C PHE A 127 -16.70 0.35 -7.01
N ALA A 128 -16.40 1.62 -6.74
CA ALA A 128 -17.30 2.51 -6.00
C ALA A 128 -18.67 2.65 -6.69
N LYS A 129 -18.71 2.76 -8.02
CA LYS A 129 -19.96 2.79 -8.80
C LYS A 129 -20.76 1.47 -8.74
N GLU A 130 -20.07 0.35 -8.54
CA GLU A 130 -20.72 -0.96 -8.42
C GLU A 130 -21.36 -1.17 -7.05
N VAL A 131 -20.73 -0.66 -5.98
CA VAL A 131 -21.14 -0.96 -4.60
C VAL A 131 -21.89 0.16 -3.89
N LEU A 132 -21.75 1.42 -4.33
CA LEU A 132 -22.39 2.59 -3.77
C LEU A 132 -23.60 3.02 -4.60
N ASN A 133 -24.62 3.55 -3.93
CA ASN A 133 -25.80 4.14 -4.56
C ASN A 133 -25.84 5.64 -4.25
N GLU A 134 -25.79 6.49 -5.29
CA GLU A 134 -25.79 7.96 -5.21
C GLU A 134 -24.87 8.51 -4.11
N PRO A 135 -23.54 8.19 -4.15
CA PRO A 135 -22.65 8.50 -3.05
C PRO A 135 -22.35 10.00 -2.94
N ILE A 136 -22.24 10.46 -1.71
CA ILE A 136 -21.64 11.76 -1.40
C ILE A 136 -20.12 11.55 -1.27
N PHE A 137 -19.35 12.30 -2.04
CA PHE A 137 -17.89 12.26 -1.99
C PHE A 137 -17.37 13.28 -0.97
N LEU A 138 -16.68 12.78 0.04
CA LEU A 138 -15.99 13.61 1.01
C LEU A 138 -14.48 13.41 0.85
N GLU A 139 -13.76 14.47 0.56
CA GLU A 139 -12.30 14.45 0.46
C GLU A 139 -11.71 15.14 1.68
N SER A 140 -11.01 14.37 2.51
CA SER A 140 -10.17 14.92 3.58
C SER A 140 -8.80 15.23 3.00
N SER A 141 -8.57 16.48 2.68
CA SER A 141 -7.21 16.93 2.34
C SER A 141 -6.44 17.10 3.64
N PRO A 142 -5.34 16.36 3.86
CA PRO A 142 -4.50 16.59 5.03
C PRO A 142 -4.08 18.06 5.07
N SER A 143 -4.16 18.68 6.23
CA SER A 143 -3.80 20.07 6.40
C SER A 143 -2.37 20.33 5.90
N ARG A 144 -2.06 21.55 5.46
CA ARG A 144 -0.70 21.91 5.01
C ARG A 144 0.35 21.62 6.10
N LYS A 145 -0.07 21.64 7.39
CA LYS A 145 0.78 21.30 8.54
C LYS A 145 1.07 19.79 8.60
N GLU A 146 0.12 18.93 8.29
CA GLU A 146 0.31 17.47 8.28
C GLU A 146 1.18 17.00 7.11
N LYS A 147 1.07 17.65 5.94
CA LYS A 147 1.96 17.38 4.79
C LYS A 147 3.42 17.76 5.04
N ALA A 148 3.68 18.74 5.89
CA ALA A 148 5.02 19.23 6.21
C ALA A 148 5.81 18.34 7.20
N VAL A 149 5.22 17.27 7.68
CA VAL A 149 5.79 16.45 8.77
C VAL A 149 6.75 15.38 8.25
N ILE A 150 6.65 14.98 6.95
CA ILE A 150 7.52 13.94 6.38
C ILE A 150 8.59 14.59 5.48
N HIS A 151 9.84 14.52 5.91
CA HIS A 151 10.98 14.92 5.10
C HIS A 151 11.29 13.83 4.09
N GLN A 152 11.25 14.15 2.79
CA GLN A 152 11.44 13.20 1.71
C GLN A 152 12.67 13.52 0.89
N TRP A 153 13.57 12.54 0.73
CA TRP A 153 14.70 12.66 -0.21
C TRP A 153 15.07 11.33 -0.86
N ILE A 154 15.85 11.43 -1.90
CA ILE A 154 16.37 10.28 -2.62
C ILE A 154 17.90 10.27 -2.61
N HIS A 155 18.45 9.07 -2.56
CA HIS A 155 19.85 8.78 -2.83
C HIS A 155 19.94 7.98 -4.12
N LEU A 156 20.73 8.45 -5.07
CA LEU A 156 20.98 7.73 -6.31
C LEU A 156 22.00 6.62 -6.05
N ALA A 157 21.71 5.42 -6.54
CA ALA A 157 22.55 4.24 -6.39
C ALA A 157 22.87 3.63 -7.74
N ASP A 158 24.04 3.00 -7.87
CA ASP A 158 24.47 2.34 -9.08
C ASP A 158 23.83 0.95 -9.24
N ASP A 159 23.71 0.22 -8.13
CA ASP A 159 23.22 -1.16 -8.07
C ASP A 159 22.74 -1.54 -6.66
N ALA A 160 22.26 -2.77 -6.50
CA ALA A 160 21.73 -3.28 -5.22
C ALA A 160 22.82 -3.36 -4.10
N ASN A 161 24.08 -3.61 -4.43
CA ASN A 161 25.18 -3.62 -3.45
C ASN A 161 25.46 -2.20 -2.96
N HIS A 162 25.40 -1.22 -3.85
CA HIS A 162 25.53 0.18 -3.49
C HIS A 162 24.38 0.62 -2.58
N LYS A 163 23.12 0.24 -2.90
CA LYS A 163 21.97 0.47 -2.02
C LYS A 163 22.16 -0.14 -0.64
N LEU A 164 22.70 -1.35 -0.56
CA LEU A 164 22.96 -2.01 0.72
C LEU A 164 23.94 -1.19 1.59
N LYS A 165 25.05 -0.73 1.00
CA LYS A 165 26.02 0.12 1.72
C LYS A 165 25.37 1.43 2.20
N MET A 166 24.52 2.05 1.36
CA MET A 166 23.76 3.25 1.73
C MET A 166 22.77 2.97 2.86
N LEU A 167 22.07 1.83 2.82
CA LEU A 167 21.13 1.40 3.87
C LEU A 167 21.88 1.23 5.19
N VAL A 168 22.99 0.47 5.21
CA VAL A 168 23.81 0.26 6.40
C VAL A 168 24.31 1.58 6.98
N ASN A 169 24.84 2.47 6.11
CA ASN A 169 25.26 3.80 6.52
C ASN A 169 24.10 4.60 7.14
N THR A 170 22.93 4.59 6.51
CA THR A 170 21.74 5.30 7.03
C THR A 170 21.33 4.76 8.39
N LEU A 171 21.27 3.44 8.57
CA LEU A 171 20.83 2.83 9.83
C LEU A 171 21.82 3.03 11.00
N LYS A 172 23.10 3.31 10.70
CA LYS A 172 24.14 3.64 11.70
C LYS A 172 24.21 5.13 12.06
N GLN A 173 23.40 6.00 11.41
CA GLN A 173 23.40 7.44 11.70
C GLN A 173 22.72 7.74 13.04
N GLU A 174 23.22 8.75 13.72
CA GLU A 174 22.59 9.30 14.94
C GLU A 174 21.18 9.85 14.61
N GLY A 175 20.21 9.61 15.50
CA GLY A 175 18.82 10.01 15.31
C GLY A 175 17.99 9.06 14.45
N VAL A 176 18.58 7.99 13.89
CA VAL A 176 17.83 6.91 13.23
C VAL A 176 17.43 5.90 14.30
N GLU A 177 16.19 6.01 14.73
CA GLU A 177 15.67 5.14 15.79
C GLU A 177 14.87 3.98 15.19
N ARG A 178 13.55 4.08 15.19
CA ARG A 178 12.67 3.03 14.66
C ARG A 178 12.49 3.16 13.16
N THR A 179 12.94 2.17 12.38
CA THR A 179 13.00 2.24 10.92
C THR A 179 12.26 1.08 10.26
N VAL A 180 11.44 1.40 9.25
CA VAL A 180 10.87 0.39 8.34
C VAL A 180 11.57 0.46 7.00
N VAL A 181 12.10 -0.69 6.54
CA VAL A 181 12.78 -0.85 5.25
C VAL A 181 11.88 -1.64 4.31
N PHE A 182 11.49 -1.03 3.20
CA PHE A 182 10.63 -1.66 2.21
C PHE A 182 11.40 -2.25 1.05
N ALA A 183 11.11 -3.52 0.73
CA ALA A 183 11.57 -4.20 -0.46
C ALA A 183 10.39 -4.79 -1.26
N ASN A 184 10.54 -4.91 -2.57
CA ASN A 184 9.47 -5.37 -3.44
C ASN A 184 9.27 -6.90 -3.45
N LYS A 185 10.32 -7.67 -3.10
CA LYS A 185 10.35 -9.14 -3.18
C LYS A 185 10.70 -9.76 -1.84
N ARG A 186 10.16 -10.94 -1.59
CA ARG A 186 10.46 -11.74 -0.39
C ARG A 186 11.94 -12.10 -0.30
N GLU A 187 12.53 -12.51 -1.42
CA GLU A 187 13.93 -12.86 -1.52
C GLU A 187 14.84 -11.68 -1.15
N THR A 188 14.43 -10.45 -1.52
CA THR A 188 15.15 -9.22 -1.14
C THR A 188 15.03 -8.96 0.37
N VAL A 189 13.85 -9.19 0.97
CA VAL A 189 13.65 -9.05 2.42
C VAL A 189 14.58 -10.01 3.18
N GLN A 190 14.61 -11.28 2.80
CA GLN A 190 15.47 -12.29 3.41
C GLN A 190 16.97 -11.97 3.23
N TYR A 191 17.36 -11.56 2.02
CA TYR A 191 18.73 -11.14 1.72
C TYR A 191 19.16 -9.96 2.60
N LEU A 192 18.32 -8.91 2.69
CA LEU A 192 18.61 -7.74 3.50
C LEU A 192 18.74 -8.09 4.98
N SER A 193 17.83 -8.93 5.50
CA SER A 193 17.86 -9.34 6.90
C SER A 193 19.16 -10.07 7.25
N GLY A 194 19.61 -10.98 6.39
CA GLY A 194 20.89 -11.68 6.56
C GLY A 194 22.09 -10.74 6.48
N LYS A 195 22.07 -9.76 5.57
CA LYS A 195 23.14 -8.78 5.42
C LYS A 195 23.21 -7.78 6.59
N LEU A 196 22.06 -7.31 7.06
CA LEU A 196 21.99 -6.41 8.20
C LEU A 196 22.47 -7.11 9.49
N TYR A 197 22.11 -8.39 9.67
CA TYR A 197 22.62 -9.17 10.79
C TYR A 197 24.15 -9.30 10.77
N ALA A 198 24.76 -9.54 9.60
CA ALA A 198 26.21 -9.59 9.42
C ALA A 198 26.91 -8.25 9.67
N GLU A 199 26.19 -7.14 9.57
CA GLU A 199 26.67 -5.77 9.88
C GLU A 199 26.38 -5.34 11.33
N GLU A 200 26.00 -6.29 12.19
CA GLU A 200 25.62 -6.06 13.60
C GLU A 200 24.42 -5.12 13.77
N LEU A 201 23.52 -5.09 12.77
CA LEU A 201 22.27 -4.36 12.78
C LEU A 201 21.10 -5.35 12.95
N PRO A 202 20.67 -5.64 14.19
CA PRO A 202 19.58 -6.57 14.43
C PRO A 202 18.29 -6.05 13.82
N CYS A 203 17.61 -6.92 13.09
CA CYS A 203 16.33 -6.60 12.46
C CYS A 203 15.34 -7.75 12.58
N VAL A 204 14.06 -7.42 12.56
CA VAL A 204 12.98 -8.37 12.27
C VAL A 204 12.53 -8.20 10.84
N TRP A 205 11.94 -9.23 10.25
CA TRP A 205 11.39 -9.13 8.91
C TRP A 205 9.97 -9.66 8.84
N LEU A 206 9.21 -9.12 7.86
CA LEU A 206 7.86 -9.57 7.56
C LEU A 206 7.73 -9.86 6.07
N GLU A 207 7.21 -11.06 5.75
CA GLU A 207 6.92 -11.47 4.39
C GLU A 207 5.57 -12.19 4.29
N GLY A 208 4.99 -12.20 3.08
CA GLY A 208 3.78 -13.01 2.84
C GLY A 208 4.07 -14.49 3.00
N LYS A 209 3.18 -15.29 3.57
CA LYS A 209 3.31 -16.72 3.91
C LYS A 209 4.13 -17.01 5.19
N MET A 210 4.55 -16.01 5.93
CA MET A 210 5.10 -16.23 7.27
C MET A 210 4.01 -16.80 8.20
N PRO A 211 4.31 -17.84 9.01
CA PRO A 211 3.39 -18.32 10.05
C PRO A 211 2.96 -17.20 10.99
N GLN A 212 1.69 -17.19 11.41
CA GLN A 212 1.13 -16.07 12.15
C GLN A 212 1.80 -15.85 13.52
N ASP A 213 2.16 -16.93 14.20
CA ASP A 213 2.91 -16.87 15.47
C ASP A 213 4.26 -16.17 15.33
N LYS A 214 5.01 -16.50 14.28
CA LYS A 214 6.30 -15.83 13.97
C LYS A 214 6.09 -14.37 13.59
N ARG A 215 5.03 -14.09 12.84
CA ARG A 215 4.67 -12.74 12.45
C ARG A 215 4.34 -11.87 13.67
N ASN A 216 3.50 -12.38 14.57
CA ASN A 216 3.12 -11.68 15.80
C ASN A 216 4.35 -11.39 16.68
N LYS A 217 5.24 -12.36 16.88
CA LYS A 217 6.49 -12.16 17.63
C LYS A 217 7.39 -11.10 17.00
N ALA A 218 7.50 -11.07 15.67
CA ALA A 218 8.31 -10.07 14.97
C ALA A 218 7.73 -8.66 15.16
N ILE A 219 6.40 -8.53 15.06
CA ILE A 219 5.69 -7.26 15.28
C ILE A 219 5.86 -6.79 16.73
N GLU A 220 5.67 -7.68 17.69
CA GLU A 220 5.81 -7.38 19.12
C GLU A 220 7.22 -6.87 19.47
N ARG A 221 8.28 -7.55 19.00
CA ARG A 221 9.66 -7.14 19.20
C ARG A 221 9.97 -5.78 18.59
N PHE A 222 9.33 -5.46 17.46
CA PHE A 222 9.47 -4.15 16.84
C PHE A 222 8.64 -3.08 17.56
N LYS A 223 7.42 -3.40 17.99
CA LYS A 223 6.54 -2.49 18.76
C LYS A 223 7.14 -2.15 20.14
N SER A 224 7.69 -3.12 20.83
CA SER A 224 8.34 -2.92 22.12
C SER A 224 9.65 -2.10 22.06
N GLY A 225 10.20 -1.92 20.85
CA GLY A 225 11.49 -1.25 20.66
C GLY A 225 12.72 -2.14 20.95
N GLU A 226 12.53 -3.44 21.25
CA GLU A 226 13.62 -4.41 21.38
C GLU A 226 14.47 -4.45 20.10
N ILE A 227 13.79 -4.42 18.95
CA ILE A 227 14.41 -4.34 17.64
C ILE A 227 13.98 -3.05 16.95
N LYS A 228 14.94 -2.29 16.48
CA LYS A 228 14.71 -0.96 15.87
C LYS A 228 14.51 -0.98 14.36
N VAL A 229 14.81 -2.10 13.69
CA VAL A 229 14.73 -2.22 12.23
C VAL A 229 13.75 -3.32 11.83
N LEU A 230 12.76 -2.94 11.02
CA LEU A 230 11.81 -3.87 10.39
C LEU A 230 12.04 -3.87 8.88
N VAL A 231 12.34 -5.03 8.30
CA VAL A 231 12.43 -5.21 6.84
C VAL A 231 11.18 -5.91 6.34
N ALA A 232 10.45 -5.31 5.38
CA ALA A 232 9.17 -5.86 4.97
C ALA A 232 8.86 -5.67 3.49
N THR A 233 7.98 -6.53 2.95
CA THR A 233 7.29 -6.26 1.70
C THR A 233 6.03 -5.42 1.96
N ASP A 234 5.51 -4.74 0.93
CA ASP A 234 4.28 -3.96 1.04
C ASP A 234 3.12 -4.79 1.62
N VAL A 235 2.93 -5.99 1.11
CA VAL A 235 1.85 -6.89 1.57
C VAL A 235 2.00 -7.24 3.04
N ALA A 236 3.22 -7.44 3.50
CA ALA A 236 3.48 -7.85 4.87
C ALA A 236 3.47 -6.70 5.88
N ALA A 237 3.82 -5.49 5.47
CA ALA A 237 3.78 -4.31 6.32
C ALA A 237 2.41 -3.62 6.38
N ARG A 238 1.45 -4.13 5.62
CA ARG A 238 0.09 -3.58 5.55
C ARG A 238 -0.68 -3.86 6.84
N GLY A 239 -1.52 -2.89 7.23
CA GLY A 239 -2.33 -2.98 8.44
C GLY A 239 -1.53 -2.96 9.75
N LEU A 240 -0.19 -2.78 9.67
CA LEU A 240 0.60 -2.58 10.88
C LEU A 240 0.34 -1.18 11.40
N ASP A 241 -0.30 -1.12 12.54
CA ASP A 241 -0.36 0.08 13.35
C ASP A 241 0.86 0.09 14.27
N ILE A 242 1.82 0.90 13.89
CA ILE A 242 3.06 1.09 14.62
C ILE A 242 3.33 2.58 14.65
N ASP A 243 3.29 3.12 15.85
CA ASP A 243 3.63 4.49 16.10
C ASP A 243 5.15 4.69 16.21
N ASP A 244 5.58 5.93 16.26
CA ASP A 244 6.97 6.35 16.49
C ASP A 244 7.99 5.79 15.47
N ILE A 245 7.57 5.55 14.23
CA ILE A 245 8.50 5.25 13.16
C ILE A 245 9.20 6.55 12.77
N SER A 246 10.50 6.64 13.08
CA SER A 246 11.33 7.81 12.75
C SER A 246 11.67 7.85 11.27
N HIS A 247 11.97 6.67 10.67
CA HIS A 247 12.43 6.57 9.28
C HIS A 247 11.72 5.49 8.50
N VAL A 248 11.40 5.83 7.26
CA VAL A 248 10.99 4.86 6.21
C VAL A 248 12.08 4.84 5.15
N VAL A 249 12.61 3.66 4.84
CA VAL A 249 13.59 3.49 3.76
C VAL A 249 12.98 2.64 2.66
N ASN A 250 12.79 3.21 1.48
CA ASN A 250 12.46 2.45 0.27
C ASN A 250 13.76 1.89 -0.31
N PHE A 251 14.13 0.66 0.06
CA PHE A 251 15.25 -0.04 -0.57
C PHE A 251 14.97 -0.32 -2.03
N ASP A 252 13.76 -0.81 -2.33
CA ASP A 252 13.23 -0.90 -3.69
C ASP A 252 12.11 0.12 -3.87
N MET A 253 12.16 0.85 -4.99
CA MET A 253 11.09 1.77 -5.33
C MET A 253 9.78 1.01 -5.63
N PRO A 254 8.63 1.47 -5.12
CA PRO A 254 7.35 0.87 -5.45
C PRO A 254 6.99 1.13 -6.91
N ARG A 255 6.19 0.26 -7.51
CA ARG A 255 5.78 0.40 -8.92
C ARG A 255 4.70 1.45 -9.14
N LYS A 256 3.93 1.77 -8.11
CA LYS A 256 2.79 2.69 -8.12
C LYS A 256 3.02 3.83 -7.12
N VAL A 257 2.45 4.99 -7.41
CA VAL A 257 2.57 6.19 -6.56
C VAL A 257 1.81 6.04 -5.25
N ASP A 258 0.63 5.43 -5.29
CA ASP A 258 -0.19 5.13 -4.12
C ASP A 258 0.57 4.29 -3.10
N ILE A 259 1.28 3.25 -3.54
CA ILE A 259 2.12 2.42 -2.66
C ILE A 259 3.23 3.28 -2.02
N TYR A 260 3.83 4.20 -2.78
CA TYR A 260 4.82 5.13 -2.22
C TYR A 260 4.24 5.96 -1.07
N ILE A 261 3.07 6.55 -1.28
CA ILE A 261 2.39 7.36 -0.27
C ILE A 261 2.07 6.53 0.98
N HIS A 262 1.56 5.30 0.80
CA HIS A 262 1.27 4.39 1.91
C HIS A 262 2.53 3.96 2.69
N ARG A 263 3.68 3.79 2.00
CA ARG A 263 4.95 3.49 2.67
C ARG A 263 5.42 4.65 3.52
N ILE A 264 5.51 5.85 2.93
CA ILE A 264 5.99 7.02 3.67
C ILE A 264 5.04 7.44 4.79
N GLY A 265 3.74 7.19 4.63
CA GLY A 265 2.73 7.41 5.67
C GLY A 265 2.83 6.46 6.88
N ARG A 266 3.84 5.57 6.94
CA ARG A 266 4.19 4.85 8.17
C ARG A 266 4.97 5.71 9.15
N THR A 267 5.56 6.82 8.73
CA THR A 267 6.22 7.81 9.59
C THR A 267 5.45 9.13 9.57
N GLY A 268 5.80 10.05 10.43
CA GLY A 268 5.17 11.38 10.52
C GLY A 268 3.74 11.33 11.05
N ARG A 269 3.41 10.39 11.93
CA ARG A 269 2.09 10.25 12.58
C ARG A 269 2.01 11.02 13.89
N ALA A 270 0.80 11.26 14.36
CA ALA A 270 0.50 11.91 15.65
C ALA A 270 1.26 13.25 15.87
N GLY A 271 1.52 14.00 14.79
CA GLY A 271 2.23 15.29 14.87
C GLY A 271 3.77 15.18 14.94
N ASN A 272 4.34 13.98 14.98
CA ASN A 272 5.78 13.74 14.95
C ASN A 272 6.37 13.97 13.57
N LYS A 273 7.62 14.47 13.52
CA LYS A 273 8.36 14.59 12.27
C LYS A 273 8.88 13.22 11.83
N GLY A 274 8.72 12.91 10.55
CA GLY A 274 9.21 11.68 9.96
C GLY A 274 10.17 11.91 8.80
N THR A 275 10.94 10.88 8.48
CA THR A 275 11.90 10.89 7.37
C THR A 275 11.64 9.72 6.43
N ALA A 276 11.53 10.01 5.14
CA ALA A 276 11.39 9.02 4.09
C ALA A 276 12.57 9.10 3.12
N ILE A 277 13.36 8.04 3.05
CA ILE A 277 14.56 7.93 2.21
C ILE A 277 14.30 6.89 1.13
N SER A 278 14.58 7.24 -0.12
CA SER A 278 14.45 6.30 -1.23
C SER A 278 15.80 6.05 -1.91
N LEU A 279 16.19 4.77 -2.03
CA LEU A 279 17.40 4.34 -2.71
C LEU A 279 17.06 4.03 -4.16
N VAL A 280 17.50 4.89 -5.08
CA VAL A 280 16.97 4.99 -6.44
C VAL A 280 18.04 4.59 -7.45
N GLU A 281 17.76 3.58 -8.26
CA GLU A 281 18.58 3.23 -9.42
C GLU A 281 18.09 3.97 -10.69
N ALA A 282 18.90 3.95 -11.73
CA ALA A 282 18.58 4.64 -12.98
C ALA A 282 17.23 4.23 -13.59
N HIS A 283 16.83 2.97 -13.44
CA HIS A 283 15.55 2.46 -13.94
C HIS A 283 14.33 2.95 -13.15
N ASP A 284 14.52 3.38 -11.90
CA ASP A 284 13.46 3.88 -11.02
C ASP A 284 13.05 5.33 -11.32
N MET A 285 13.85 6.08 -12.10
CA MET A 285 13.61 7.50 -12.36
C MET A 285 12.25 7.78 -13.01
N GLY A 286 11.70 6.79 -13.72
CA GLY A 286 10.35 6.87 -14.28
C GLY A 286 9.26 6.96 -13.23
N VAL A 287 9.43 6.24 -12.11
CA VAL A 287 8.51 6.27 -10.97
C VAL A 287 8.69 7.55 -10.17
N ILE A 288 9.93 7.99 -9.94
CA ILE A 288 10.22 9.27 -9.28
C ILE A 288 9.49 10.41 -9.97
N GLY A 289 9.57 10.51 -11.31
CA GLY A 289 8.86 11.54 -12.08
C GLY A 289 7.33 11.45 -11.99
N LYS A 290 6.75 10.26 -11.72
CA LYS A 290 5.31 10.12 -11.45
C LYS A 290 4.97 10.60 -10.04
N ILE A 291 5.78 10.25 -9.04
CA ILE A 291 5.61 10.68 -7.66
C ILE A 291 5.65 12.21 -7.58
N GLU A 292 6.69 12.84 -8.12
CA GLU A 292 6.85 14.32 -8.13
C GLU A 292 5.67 15.04 -8.80
N ARG A 293 5.11 14.47 -9.87
CA ARG A 293 3.91 15.03 -10.51
C ARG A 293 2.65 14.89 -9.67
N TYR A 294 2.49 13.77 -8.98
CA TYR A 294 1.33 13.51 -8.13
C TYR A 294 1.37 14.37 -6.86
N THR A 295 2.52 14.40 -6.18
CA THR A 295 2.70 15.18 -4.95
C THR A 295 2.83 16.68 -5.23
N LYS A 296 3.08 17.07 -6.49
CA LYS A 296 3.43 18.45 -6.90
C LYS A 296 4.68 18.98 -6.18
N GLU A 297 5.51 18.10 -5.66
CA GLU A 297 6.74 18.42 -4.94
C GLU A 297 7.92 17.70 -5.60
N ARG A 298 9.05 18.38 -5.64
CA ARG A 298 10.31 17.77 -6.11
C ARG A 298 11.01 17.10 -4.95
N LEU A 299 11.30 15.80 -5.07
CA LEU A 299 12.06 15.07 -4.06
C LEU A 299 13.51 15.59 -4.02
N GLN A 300 14.00 15.87 -2.81
CA GLN A 300 15.39 16.35 -2.66
C GLN A 300 16.37 15.23 -3.03
N ARG A 301 17.40 15.57 -3.85
CA ARG A 301 18.53 14.66 -4.15
C ARG A 301 19.61 14.91 -3.10
N ARG A 302 19.94 13.89 -2.31
CA ARG A 302 21.02 13.95 -1.31
C ARG A 302 22.09 12.92 -1.63
N PHE A 303 23.28 13.16 -1.16
CA PHE A 303 24.44 12.27 -1.36
C PHE A 303 25.04 11.93 0.00
N ILE A 304 25.41 10.66 0.16
CA ILE A 304 26.26 10.22 1.26
C ILE A 304 27.70 10.45 0.81
N GLN A 305 28.53 11.10 1.63
CA GLN A 305 29.82 11.65 1.22
C GLN A 305 30.73 10.58 0.58
N ASP A 306 30.85 9.41 1.19
CA ASP A 306 31.72 8.32 0.73
C ASP A 306 31.03 7.29 -0.18
N LEU A 307 29.75 7.49 -0.48
CA LEU A 307 28.90 6.60 -1.26
C LEU A 307 28.23 7.37 -2.44
N ARG A 308 29.03 8.15 -3.17
CA ARG A 308 28.51 8.85 -4.34
C ARG A 308 28.34 7.89 -5.52
N PRO A 309 27.20 7.95 -6.24
CA PRO A 309 27.00 7.11 -7.41
C PRO A 309 27.99 7.48 -8.52
N LYS A 310 28.47 6.47 -9.23
CA LYS A 310 29.29 6.64 -10.43
C LYS A 310 28.42 7.03 -11.63
N ASN A 311 27.20 6.49 -11.68
CA ASN A 311 26.24 6.74 -12.74
C ASN A 311 25.52 8.06 -12.52
N LYS A 312 25.41 8.87 -13.58
CA LYS A 312 24.60 10.10 -13.55
C LYS A 312 23.11 9.75 -13.59
N GLU A 313 22.29 10.60 -12.98
CA GLU A 313 20.82 10.50 -13.08
C GLU A 313 20.41 10.40 -14.55
N SER A 314 19.72 9.33 -14.93
CA SER A 314 19.20 9.20 -16.28
C SER A 314 18.15 10.30 -16.50
N ARG A 315 18.38 11.17 -17.47
CA ARG A 315 17.35 12.15 -17.87
C ARG A 315 16.15 11.37 -18.36
N VAL A 316 14.99 11.56 -17.72
CA VAL A 316 13.72 11.07 -18.23
C VAL A 316 13.50 11.75 -19.58
N VAL A 317 13.87 11.06 -20.65
CA VAL A 317 13.53 11.50 -21.99
C VAL A 317 12.01 11.38 -22.08
N ASN A 318 11.31 12.49 -21.96
CA ASN A 318 9.90 12.55 -22.30
C ASN A 318 9.80 12.07 -23.75
N LYS A 319 9.45 10.80 -23.96
CA LYS A 319 9.04 10.33 -25.27
C LYS A 319 7.85 11.20 -25.63
N LYS A 320 8.07 12.25 -26.43
CA LYS A 320 6.98 13.03 -27.02
C LYS A 320 5.96 12.03 -27.49
N ALA A 321 4.74 12.14 -26.98
CA ALA A 321 3.66 11.25 -27.36
C ALA A 321 3.68 11.18 -28.88
N LYS A 322 3.86 9.99 -29.45
CA LYS A 322 3.78 9.81 -30.90
C LYS A 322 2.37 10.22 -31.25
N VAL A 323 2.23 11.43 -31.80
CA VAL A 323 0.97 11.91 -32.32
C VAL A 323 0.51 10.85 -33.31
N LYS A 324 -0.58 10.16 -33.00
CA LYS A 324 -1.17 9.19 -33.91
C LYS A 324 -1.61 10.00 -35.15
N LEU A 325 -0.77 10.00 -36.19
CA LEU A 325 -1.12 10.62 -37.46
C LEU A 325 -2.40 9.98 -37.97
N THR A 326 -3.36 10.80 -38.29
CA THR A 326 -4.61 10.35 -38.95
C THR A 326 -4.25 9.66 -40.27
N THR A 327 -5.17 8.82 -40.75
CA THR A 327 -4.96 8.03 -41.99
C THR A 327 -4.62 8.93 -43.19
N SER A 328 -5.17 10.14 -43.25
CA SER A 328 -4.87 11.16 -44.24
C SER A 328 -3.45 11.71 -44.14
N GLN A 329 -2.95 11.96 -42.92
CA GLN A 329 -1.58 12.45 -42.68
C GLN A 329 -0.53 11.35 -42.93
N LYS A 330 -0.86 10.07 -42.74
CA LYS A 330 0.01 8.95 -43.13
C LYS A 330 0.14 8.86 -44.64
N LYS A 331 -0.98 8.96 -45.40
CA LYS A 331 -0.97 8.97 -46.88
C LYS A 331 -0.18 10.16 -47.45
N ALA A 332 -0.28 11.35 -46.85
CA ALA A 332 0.49 12.53 -47.25
C ALA A 332 2.00 12.40 -47.01
N LYS A 333 2.42 11.79 -45.88
CA LYS A 333 3.83 11.50 -45.57
C LYS A 333 4.45 10.51 -46.54
N THR A 334 3.70 9.45 -46.91
CA THR A 334 4.15 8.43 -47.85
C THR A 334 4.29 9.02 -49.26
N LYS A 335 3.35 9.84 -49.73
CA LYS A 335 3.47 10.56 -51.01
C LYS A 335 4.69 11.53 -51.07
N LYS A 336 5.00 12.24 -49.97
CA LYS A 336 6.19 13.10 -49.88
C LYS A 336 7.48 12.28 -49.90
N GLN A 337 7.54 11.11 -49.26
CA GLN A 337 8.72 10.24 -49.30
C GLN A 337 8.95 9.63 -50.68
N VAL A 338 7.91 9.19 -51.37
CA VAL A 338 8.01 8.68 -52.73
C VAL A 338 8.48 9.76 -53.71
N LYS A 339 7.92 11.00 -53.65
CA LYS A 339 8.41 12.13 -54.47
C LYS A 339 9.87 12.49 -54.16
N LYS A 340 10.33 12.37 -52.90
CA LYS A 340 11.73 12.68 -52.54
C LYS A 340 12.71 11.59 -53.03
N LYS A 341 12.27 10.30 -53.05
CA LYS A 341 13.07 9.21 -53.64
C LYS A 341 13.15 9.33 -55.15
N ALA A 342 12.04 9.66 -55.83
CA ALA A 342 12.03 9.85 -57.29
C ALA A 342 12.88 11.08 -57.74
N LYS A 343 12.90 12.18 -56.95
CA LYS A 343 13.80 13.32 -57.22
C LYS A 343 15.27 12.99 -57.02
N ARG A 344 15.61 12.15 -56.01
CA ARG A 344 16.99 11.71 -55.80
C ARG A 344 17.48 10.74 -56.90
N ALA A 345 16.60 9.88 -57.40
CA ALA A 345 16.93 8.95 -58.49
C ALA A 345 17.09 9.68 -59.85
N LYS A 346 16.43 10.86 -60.05
CA LYS A 346 16.63 11.70 -61.24
C LYS A 346 17.86 12.61 -61.17
N ALA A 347 18.42 12.85 -59.99
CA ALA A 347 19.62 13.65 -59.81
C ALA A 347 20.91 12.80 -59.81
N ALA A 348 20.80 11.51 -59.89
CA ALA A 348 21.90 10.54 -59.92
C ALA A 348 22.05 9.84 -61.29
N LYS A 349 21.31 10.33 -62.30
CA LYS A 349 21.52 10.08 -63.73
C LYS A 349 21.96 11.36 -64.43
#